data_4e1d4ed97cef5faf5d1b935d4ca41de8
#
_entry.id   4e1d4ed97cef5faf5d1b935d4ca41de8
#
_cell.length_a   1.000
_cell.length_b   1.000
_cell.length_c   1.000
_cell.angle_alpha   90.00
_cell.angle_beta   90.00
_cell.angle_gamma   90.00
#
_symmetry.space_group_name_H-M   'P 1'
#
loop_
_entity.id
_entity.type
_entity.pdbx_description
1 polymer ?
#
loop_
_entity_poly.entity_id
_entity_poly.type
_entity_poly.pdbx_seq_one_letter_code
_entity_poly.pdbx_strand_id
1 'polypeptide(L)'
;MKSIAFALFLIAATADARVLMTQQEALVSAFPGVTPQRQKFFLTRQQIADARRESGVDFDDQLIIRYAAPDGRVAYFDTHRVRTLPETVMIVVKPDHTIERVDILSFDEPTDYFPKRRWLDQFLHRRLNRDLSLTGAIRPISGASLSGRAIVNATRKILAIHHVLEGVTPR
;
A
#
# COMPACT_ATOMS: atom_id res chain seq x y z
N MET A 1 2.10 -52.65 -33.67
CA MET A 1 1.92 -51.98 -32.39
C MET A 1 2.17 -50.47 -32.60
N LYS A 2 1.12 -49.64 -32.61
CA LYS A 2 1.23 -48.19 -32.82
C LYS A 2 1.15 -47.51 -31.46
N SER A 3 2.24 -46.87 -31.03
CA SER A 3 2.32 -46.09 -29.79
C SER A 3 1.67 -44.72 -30.03
N ILE A 4 0.61 -44.44 -29.32
CA ILE A 4 -0.04 -43.10 -29.32
C ILE A 4 0.67 -42.30 -28.22
N ALA A 5 1.44 -41.28 -28.59
CA ALA A 5 2.01 -40.32 -27.65
C ALA A 5 0.92 -39.31 -27.27
N PHE A 6 0.57 -39.32 -25.99
CA PHE A 6 -0.38 -38.34 -25.41
C PHE A 6 0.41 -37.07 -25.03
N ALA A 7 0.27 -36.03 -25.81
CA ALA A 7 0.86 -34.73 -25.50
C ALA A 7 0.01 -34.04 -24.44
N LEU A 8 0.53 -33.94 -23.23
CA LEU A 8 -0.07 -33.17 -22.13
C LEU A 8 0.15 -31.67 -22.39
N PHE A 9 -0.85 -30.96 -22.86
CA PHE A 9 -0.82 -29.51 -22.99
C PHE A 9 -1.02 -28.90 -21.59
N LEU A 10 0.08 -28.38 -21.01
CA LEU A 10 0.04 -27.59 -19.79
C LEU A 10 -0.47 -26.19 -20.15
N ILE A 11 -1.73 -25.91 -19.92
CA ILE A 11 -2.29 -24.55 -20.02
C ILE A 11 -1.80 -23.78 -18.79
N ALA A 12 -0.76 -22.97 -18.97
CA ALA A 12 -0.38 -21.98 -17.98
C ALA A 12 -1.50 -20.92 -17.92
N ALA A 13 -2.31 -20.96 -16.87
CA ALA A 13 -3.23 -19.88 -16.57
C ALA A 13 -2.39 -18.64 -16.22
N THR A 14 -2.34 -17.67 -17.13
CA THR A 14 -1.83 -16.33 -16.81
C THR A 14 -2.84 -15.71 -15.85
N ALA A 15 -2.44 -15.54 -14.59
CA ALA A 15 -3.19 -14.72 -13.65
C ALA A 15 -3.11 -13.28 -14.16
N ASP A 16 -4.16 -12.80 -14.80
CA ASP A 16 -4.28 -11.39 -15.14
C ASP A 16 -4.39 -10.59 -13.85
N ALA A 17 -3.41 -9.72 -13.61
CA ALA A 17 -3.42 -8.76 -12.52
C ALA A 17 -4.74 -7.98 -12.55
N ARG A 18 -5.56 -8.11 -11.49
CA ARG A 18 -6.84 -7.42 -11.43
C ARG A 18 -6.62 -5.97 -11.03
N VAL A 19 -6.40 -5.10 -12.01
CA VAL A 19 -6.38 -3.65 -11.81
C VAL A 19 -7.81 -3.18 -11.55
N LEU A 20 -8.04 -2.64 -10.35
CA LEU A 20 -9.33 -2.09 -9.92
C LEU A 20 -9.44 -0.61 -10.25
N MET A 21 -8.29 0.10 -10.19
CA MET A 21 -8.19 1.53 -10.41
C MET A 21 -6.75 1.88 -10.80
N THR A 22 -6.58 2.77 -11.77
CA THR A 22 -5.26 3.32 -12.11
C THR A 22 -4.80 4.32 -11.06
N GLN A 23 -3.49 4.60 -10.99
CA GLN A 23 -2.95 5.65 -10.11
C GLN A 23 -3.59 7.01 -10.39
N GLN A 24 -3.82 7.35 -11.66
CA GLN A 24 -4.43 8.61 -12.06
C GLN A 24 -5.88 8.72 -11.55
N GLU A 25 -6.68 7.69 -11.73
CA GLU A 25 -8.06 7.66 -11.22
C GLU A 25 -8.10 7.77 -9.69
N ALA A 26 -7.18 7.08 -9.00
CA ALA A 26 -7.06 7.16 -7.55
C ALA A 26 -6.72 8.58 -7.07
N LEU A 27 -5.76 9.26 -7.74
CA LEU A 27 -5.40 10.64 -7.42
C LEU A 27 -6.56 11.61 -7.68
N VAL A 28 -7.26 11.48 -8.82
CA VAL A 28 -8.44 12.31 -9.12
C VAL A 28 -9.54 12.10 -8.07
N SER A 29 -9.76 10.86 -7.65
CA SER A 29 -10.73 10.53 -6.61
C SER A 29 -10.34 11.05 -5.22
N ALA A 30 -9.05 11.06 -4.88
CA ALA A 30 -8.55 11.53 -3.59
C ALA A 30 -8.45 13.07 -3.51
N PHE A 31 -8.19 13.72 -4.64
CA PHE A 31 -7.96 15.17 -4.74
C PHE A 31 -8.89 15.80 -5.78
N PRO A 32 -10.22 15.79 -5.56
CA PRO A 32 -11.16 16.32 -6.54
C PRO A 32 -10.89 17.81 -6.81
N GLY A 33 -10.78 18.16 -8.10
CA GLY A 33 -10.52 19.52 -8.54
C GLY A 33 -9.09 20.03 -8.33
N VAL A 34 -8.18 19.19 -7.85
CA VAL A 34 -6.77 19.53 -7.58
C VAL A 34 -5.85 18.54 -8.27
N THR A 35 -4.78 19.05 -8.89
CA THR A 35 -3.70 18.20 -9.40
C THR A 35 -2.56 18.19 -8.38
N PRO A 36 -2.33 17.09 -7.65
CA PRO A 36 -1.24 17.03 -6.68
C PRO A 36 0.10 16.99 -7.37
N GLN A 37 1.10 17.67 -6.80
CA GLN A 37 2.45 17.73 -7.32
C GLN A 37 3.20 16.43 -7.02
N ARG A 38 3.76 15.81 -8.06
CA ARG A 38 4.63 14.64 -7.90
C ARG A 38 5.99 15.06 -7.38
N GLN A 39 6.41 14.49 -6.26
CA GLN A 39 7.67 14.78 -5.59
C GLN A 39 8.49 13.49 -5.46
N LYS A 40 9.84 13.61 -5.63
CA LYS A 40 10.79 12.50 -5.47
C LYS A 40 11.72 12.76 -4.30
N PHE A 41 11.99 11.72 -3.52
CA PHE A 41 12.94 11.75 -2.41
C PHE A 41 13.85 10.53 -2.49
N PHE A 42 15.11 10.73 -2.08
CA PHE A 42 16.04 9.63 -1.89
C PHE A 42 16.36 9.54 -0.40
N LEU A 43 15.88 8.49 0.23
CA LEU A 43 16.14 8.25 1.64
C LEU A 43 17.62 7.90 1.86
N THR A 44 18.20 8.48 2.88
CA THR A 44 19.50 8.06 3.40
C THR A 44 19.37 6.73 4.14
N ARG A 45 20.49 6.02 4.33
CA ARG A 45 20.52 4.79 5.14
C ARG A 45 19.97 5.01 6.55
N GLN A 46 20.28 6.18 7.14
CA GLN A 46 19.78 6.53 8.47
C GLN A 46 18.27 6.71 8.48
N GLN A 47 17.69 7.42 7.50
CA GLN A 47 16.25 7.59 7.38
C GLN A 47 15.52 6.26 7.20
N ILE A 48 16.08 5.34 6.39
CA ILE A 48 15.53 3.98 6.24
C ILE A 48 15.57 3.24 7.58
N ALA A 49 16.70 3.28 8.31
CA ALA A 49 16.82 2.63 9.61
C ALA A 49 15.83 3.21 10.64
N ASP A 50 15.65 4.52 10.65
CA ASP A 50 14.71 5.20 11.54
C ASP A 50 13.25 4.82 11.21
N ALA A 51 12.87 4.84 9.93
CA ALA A 51 11.54 4.46 9.48
C ALA A 51 11.24 2.96 9.74
N ARG A 52 12.21 2.06 9.57
CA ARG A 52 12.08 0.64 9.95
C ARG A 52 11.84 0.48 11.46
N ARG A 53 12.63 1.17 12.28
CA ARG A 53 12.50 1.13 13.75
C ARG A 53 11.13 1.63 14.20
N GLU A 54 10.64 2.72 13.62
CA GLU A 54 9.36 3.32 13.97
C GLU A 54 8.17 2.48 13.48
N SER A 55 8.22 2.03 12.22
CA SER A 55 7.15 1.20 11.64
C SER A 55 7.11 -0.22 12.20
N GLY A 56 8.26 -0.78 12.60
CA GLY A 56 8.43 -2.20 12.87
C GLY A 56 8.31 -3.07 11.61
N VAL A 57 8.47 -2.48 10.42
CA VAL A 57 8.40 -3.15 9.11
C VAL A 57 9.75 -3.09 8.44
N ASP A 58 10.19 -4.21 7.86
CA ASP A 58 11.41 -4.27 7.09
C ASP A 58 11.16 -3.91 5.62
N PHE A 59 11.97 -3.01 5.05
CA PHE A 59 11.90 -2.54 3.66
C PHE A 59 13.21 -1.86 3.24
N ASP A 60 13.49 -1.82 1.93
CA ASP A 60 14.72 -1.25 1.37
C ASP A 60 14.49 -0.09 0.39
N ASP A 61 13.27 0.45 0.35
CA ASP A 61 12.90 1.50 -0.58
C ASP A 61 13.75 2.76 -0.36
N GLN A 62 14.68 3.05 -1.27
CA GLN A 62 15.46 4.27 -1.25
C GLN A 62 14.75 5.42 -1.97
N LEU A 63 14.10 5.12 -3.10
CA LEU A 63 13.36 6.11 -3.88
C LEU A 63 11.90 6.15 -3.42
N ILE A 64 11.50 7.28 -2.87
CA ILE A 64 10.11 7.53 -2.48
C ILE A 64 9.49 8.54 -3.45
N ILE A 65 8.32 8.19 -3.96
CA ILE A 65 7.49 9.08 -4.76
C ILE A 65 6.23 9.36 -3.96
N ARG A 66 5.91 10.66 -3.80
CA ARG A 66 4.66 11.09 -3.19
C ARG A 66 3.98 12.14 -4.06
N TYR A 67 2.70 12.36 -3.83
CA TYR A 67 1.88 13.34 -4.52
C TYR A 67 1.31 14.30 -3.49
N ALA A 68 1.81 15.53 -3.48
CA ALA A 68 1.44 16.55 -2.50
C ALA A 68 0.40 17.52 -3.06
N ALA A 69 -0.71 17.66 -2.36
CA ALA A 69 -1.74 18.65 -2.67
C ALA A 69 -1.46 20.00 -1.97
N PRO A 70 -1.99 21.14 -2.48
CA PRO A 70 -1.77 22.45 -1.88
C PRO A 70 -2.31 22.60 -0.46
N ASP A 71 -3.28 21.79 -0.07
CA ASP A 71 -3.87 21.75 1.28
C ASP A 71 -3.03 20.95 2.29
N GLY A 72 -1.84 20.47 1.87
CA GLY A 72 -0.90 19.73 2.69
C GLY A 72 -1.18 18.23 2.78
N ARG A 73 -2.26 17.71 2.17
CA ARG A 73 -2.47 16.27 2.05
C ARG A 73 -1.46 15.64 1.09
N VAL A 74 -1.04 14.43 1.38
CA VAL A 74 -0.04 13.71 0.58
C VAL A 74 -0.49 12.29 0.31
N ALA A 75 -0.46 11.86 -0.95
CA ALA A 75 -0.70 10.47 -1.34
C ALA A 75 0.61 9.74 -1.61
N TYR A 76 0.65 8.48 -1.17
CA TYR A 76 1.70 7.50 -1.45
C TYR A 76 1.10 6.27 -2.10
N PHE A 77 1.88 5.63 -2.97
CA PHE A 77 1.55 4.32 -3.51
C PHE A 77 2.57 3.30 -2.99
N ASP A 78 2.07 2.19 -2.52
CA ASP A 78 2.87 1.07 -2.04
C ASP A 78 2.47 -0.21 -2.75
N THR A 79 3.45 -0.91 -3.33
CA THR A 79 3.24 -2.23 -3.93
C THR A 79 4.01 -3.26 -3.11
N HIS A 80 3.29 -4.23 -2.60
CA HIS A 80 3.84 -5.30 -1.78
C HIS A 80 3.24 -6.66 -2.14
N ARG A 81 3.77 -7.74 -1.57
CA ARG A 81 3.21 -9.09 -1.71
C ARG A 81 2.34 -9.42 -0.51
N VAL A 82 1.15 -9.96 -0.77
CA VAL A 82 0.27 -10.47 0.29
C VAL A 82 0.74 -11.85 0.74
N ARG A 83 0.67 -12.85 -0.12
CA ARG A 83 1.23 -14.19 0.08
C ARG A 83 2.29 -14.45 -1.01
N THR A 84 1.84 -14.57 -2.25
CA THR A 84 2.67 -14.83 -3.43
C THR A 84 2.46 -13.78 -4.51
N LEU A 85 1.33 -13.12 -4.50
CA LEU A 85 0.89 -12.19 -5.52
C LEU A 85 0.95 -10.74 -5.03
N PRO A 86 1.15 -9.77 -5.96
CA PRO A 86 1.25 -8.37 -5.61
C PRO A 86 -0.11 -7.76 -5.27
N GLU A 87 -0.05 -6.76 -4.39
CA GLU A 87 -1.12 -5.82 -4.09
C GLU A 87 -0.55 -4.41 -4.16
N THR A 88 -1.30 -3.47 -4.74
CA THR A 88 -0.96 -2.05 -4.73
C THR A 88 -2.02 -1.27 -3.98
N VAL A 89 -1.59 -0.47 -3.02
CA VAL A 89 -2.46 0.43 -2.24
C VAL A 89 -2.06 1.88 -2.41
N MET A 90 -3.05 2.78 -2.36
CA MET A 90 -2.83 4.21 -2.14
C MET A 90 -3.16 4.56 -0.70
N ILE A 91 -2.30 5.33 -0.06
CA ILE A 91 -2.50 5.83 1.31
C ILE A 91 -2.39 7.35 1.26
N VAL A 92 -3.45 8.05 1.70
CA VAL A 92 -3.47 9.50 1.81
C VAL A 92 -3.30 9.90 3.27
N VAL A 93 -2.31 10.76 3.52
CA VAL A 93 -1.95 11.28 4.84
C VAL A 93 -2.27 12.76 4.89
N LYS A 94 -2.92 13.19 5.98
CA LYS A 94 -3.25 14.59 6.25
C LYS A 94 -2.07 15.35 6.89
N PRO A 95 -2.10 16.70 6.90
CA PRO A 95 -1.06 17.52 7.54
C PRO A 95 -0.86 17.22 9.03
N ASP A 96 -1.86 16.68 9.70
CA ASP A 96 -1.80 16.27 11.11
C ASP A 96 -1.26 14.84 11.29
N HIS A 97 -0.66 14.24 10.23
CA HIS A 97 -0.12 12.86 10.18
C HIS A 97 -1.15 11.75 10.41
N THR A 98 -2.44 12.06 10.29
CA THR A 98 -3.48 11.03 10.31
C THR A 98 -3.80 10.52 8.91
N ILE A 99 -4.20 9.27 8.82
CA ILE A 99 -4.67 8.67 7.57
C ILE A 99 -6.02 9.26 7.20
N GLU A 100 -6.14 9.79 5.99
CA GLU A 100 -7.42 10.21 5.42
C GLU A 100 -8.08 9.07 4.64
N ARG A 101 -7.28 8.26 3.93
CA ARG A 101 -7.81 7.27 2.99
C ARG A 101 -6.82 6.14 2.75
N VAL A 102 -7.34 4.93 2.60
CA VAL A 102 -6.62 3.76 2.08
C VAL A 102 -7.46 3.14 0.99
N ASP A 103 -6.92 3.00 -0.22
CA ASP A 103 -7.57 2.35 -1.35
C ASP A 103 -6.67 1.24 -1.91
N ILE A 104 -7.28 0.15 -2.35
CA ILE A 104 -6.59 -0.93 -3.08
C ILE A 104 -6.75 -0.64 -4.57
N LEU A 105 -5.64 -0.53 -5.29
CA LEU A 105 -5.61 -0.25 -6.72
C LEU A 105 -5.51 -1.52 -7.56
N SER A 106 -4.73 -2.49 -7.09
CA SER A 106 -4.65 -3.81 -7.69
C SER A 106 -4.58 -4.88 -6.61
N PHE A 107 -5.15 -6.03 -6.90
CA PHE A 107 -5.20 -7.16 -5.98
C PHE A 107 -5.24 -8.46 -6.78
N ASP A 108 -4.17 -9.23 -6.74
CA ASP A 108 -4.00 -10.42 -7.58
C ASP A 108 -4.31 -11.72 -6.84
N GLU A 109 -4.48 -11.66 -5.50
CA GLU A 109 -4.93 -12.81 -4.72
C GLU A 109 -6.43 -13.10 -4.98
N PRO A 110 -6.93 -14.31 -4.65
CA PRO A 110 -8.34 -14.64 -4.82
C PRO A 110 -9.28 -13.63 -4.14
N THR A 111 -10.40 -13.34 -4.80
CA THR A 111 -11.36 -12.30 -4.36
C THR A 111 -11.95 -12.53 -2.97
N ASP A 112 -11.97 -13.78 -2.49
CA ASP A 112 -12.40 -14.12 -1.13
C ASP A 112 -11.53 -13.48 -0.04
N TYR A 113 -10.29 -13.15 -0.38
CA TYR A 113 -9.34 -12.48 0.52
C TYR A 113 -9.32 -10.96 0.37
N PHE A 114 -10.15 -10.41 -0.53
CA PHE A 114 -10.19 -8.98 -0.82
C PHE A 114 -10.76 -8.18 0.36
N PRO A 115 -10.01 -7.21 0.92
CA PRO A 115 -10.49 -6.36 2.01
C PRO A 115 -11.59 -5.42 1.52
N LYS A 116 -12.77 -5.52 2.13
CA LYS A 116 -13.90 -4.67 1.79
C LYS A 116 -13.69 -3.23 2.28
N ARG A 117 -14.31 -2.25 1.63
CA ARG A 117 -14.22 -0.83 1.97
C ARG A 117 -14.40 -0.58 3.47
N ARG A 118 -15.45 -1.15 4.09
CA ARG A 118 -15.72 -1.00 5.54
C ARG A 118 -14.55 -1.44 6.42
N TRP A 119 -13.74 -2.41 5.97
CA TRP A 119 -12.56 -2.84 6.72
C TRP A 119 -11.43 -1.81 6.59
N LEU A 120 -11.23 -1.25 5.40
CA LEU A 120 -10.25 -0.18 5.15
C LEU A 120 -10.57 1.10 5.92
N ASP A 121 -11.85 1.36 6.19
CA ASP A 121 -12.28 2.53 6.96
C ASP A 121 -11.78 2.52 8.42
N GLN A 122 -11.32 1.37 8.94
CA GLN A 122 -10.69 1.31 10.26
C GLN A 122 -9.37 2.08 10.36
N PHE A 123 -8.72 2.37 9.22
CA PHE A 123 -7.47 3.15 9.17
C PHE A 123 -7.72 4.66 9.25
N LEU A 124 -8.93 5.13 8.98
CA LEU A 124 -9.26 6.56 8.98
C LEU A 124 -8.93 7.21 10.32
N HIS A 125 -8.29 8.38 10.25
CA HIS A 125 -7.88 9.17 11.42
C HIS A 125 -6.84 8.50 12.34
N ARG A 126 -6.25 7.36 11.92
CA ARG A 126 -5.18 6.71 12.66
C ARG A 126 -3.84 7.38 12.39
N ARG A 127 -2.97 7.33 13.41
CA ARG A 127 -1.56 7.73 13.35
C ARG A 127 -0.66 6.51 13.53
N LEU A 128 0.61 6.65 13.21
CA LEU A 128 1.59 5.61 13.51
C LEU A 128 1.77 5.50 15.03
N ASN A 129 1.36 4.38 15.58
CA ASN A 129 1.57 4.01 16.97
C ASN A 129 1.54 2.47 17.10
N ARG A 130 1.71 1.95 18.31
CA ARG A 130 1.70 0.49 18.56
C ARG A 130 0.34 -0.14 18.29
N ASP A 131 -0.75 0.61 18.45
CA ASP A 131 -2.12 0.11 18.28
C ASP A 131 -2.53 -0.01 16.81
N LEU A 132 -1.78 0.59 15.87
CA LEU A 132 -2.02 0.42 14.44
C LEU A 132 -1.56 -0.99 14.01
N SER A 133 -2.26 -2.00 14.46
CA SER A 133 -1.94 -3.42 14.30
C SER A 133 -3.20 -4.28 14.34
N LEU A 134 -3.12 -5.52 13.84
CA LEU A 134 -4.22 -6.49 13.89
C LEU A 134 -4.51 -7.03 15.32
N THR A 135 -3.60 -6.82 16.24
CA THR A 135 -3.77 -7.13 17.68
C THR A 135 -4.20 -5.90 18.49
N GLY A 136 -4.26 -4.74 17.85
CA GLY A 136 -4.63 -3.46 18.43
C GLY A 136 -5.92 -2.91 17.84
N ALA A 137 -5.82 -1.73 17.22
CA ALA A 137 -6.99 -0.97 16.78
C ALA A 137 -7.62 -1.44 15.47
N ILE A 138 -6.93 -2.31 14.69
CA ILE A 138 -7.44 -2.84 13.43
C ILE A 138 -7.94 -4.26 13.64
N ARG A 139 -9.23 -4.49 13.49
CA ARG A 139 -9.81 -5.84 13.60
C ARG A 139 -9.36 -6.68 12.41
N PRO A 140 -8.90 -7.94 12.61
CA PRO A 140 -8.51 -8.82 11.53
C PRO A 140 -9.70 -9.16 10.60
N ILE A 141 -9.37 -9.53 9.36
CA ILE A 141 -10.35 -10.07 8.40
C ILE A 141 -10.42 -11.58 8.63
N SER A 142 -11.63 -12.09 8.91
CA SER A 142 -11.83 -13.53 9.02
C SER A 142 -11.51 -14.22 7.68
N GLY A 143 -10.63 -15.21 7.71
CA GLY A 143 -10.18 -15.93 6.51
C GLY A 143 -9.13 -15.21 5.66
N ALA A 144 -8.87 -13.90 5.87
CA ALA A 144 -7.93 -13.10 5.07
C ALA A 144 -6.88 -12.37 5.93
N SER A 145 -6.31 -13.04 6.93
CA SER A 145 -5.35 -12.45 7.86
C SER A 145 -4.07 -11.95 7.19
N LEU A 146 -3.64 -12.56 6.08
CA LEU A 146 -2.45 -12.14 5.34
C LEU A 146 -2.68 -10.82 4.61
N SER A 147 -3.83 -10.65 3.93
CA SER A 147 -4.20 -9.37 3.29
C SER A 147 -4.30 -8.25 4.33
N GLY A 148 -4.96 -8.50 5.46
CA GLY A 148 -5.03 -7.54 6.55
C GLY A 148 -3.67 -7.13 7.10
N ARG A 149 -2.75 -8.10 7.29
CA ARG A 149 -1.38 -7.84 7.75
C ARG A 149 -0.58 -7.03 6.73
N ALA A 150 -0.69 -7.36 5.45
CA ALA A 150 0.03 -6.68 4.38
C ALA A 150 -0.35 -5.19 4.33
N ILE A 151 -1.65 -4.85 4.36
CA ILE A 151 -2.12 -3.45 4.37
C ILE A 151 -1.72 -2.73 5.66
N VAL A 152 -1.78 -3.37 6.84
CA VAL A 152 -1.28 -2.78 8.09
C VAL A 152 0.20 -2.44 7.97
N ASN A 153 1.02 -3.36 7.46
CA ASN A 153 2.46 -3.14 7.28
C ASN A 153 2.74 -2.03 6.27
N ALA A 154 2.06 -2.01 5.11
CA ALA A 154 2.17 -0.94 4.12
C ALA A 154 1.82 0.42 4.73
N THR A 155 0.74 0.50 5.50
CA THR A 155 0.29 1.73 6.15
C THR A 155 1.30 2.20 7.19
N ARG A 156 1.83 1.31 8.03
CA ARG A 156 2.88 1.63 9.01
C ARG A 156 4.16 2.10 8.33
N LYS A 157 4.60 1.41 7.27
CA LYS A 157 5.76 1.80 6.46
C LYS A 157 5.59 3.21 5.91
N ILE A 158 4.46 3.51 5.26
CA ILE A 158 4.20 4.81 4.65
C ILE A 158 4.16 5.93 5.70
N LEU A 159 3.53 5.72 6.85
CA LEU A 159 3.49 6.74 7.91
C LEU A 159 4.89 7.01 8.48
N ALA A 160 5.73 5.99 8.65
CA ALA A 160 7.12 6.18 9.10
C ALA A 160 7.96 6.89 8.04
N ILE A 161 7.80 6.55 6.75
CA ILE A 161 8.44 7.26 5.65
C ILE A 161 7.98 8.72 5.62
N HIS A 162 6.69 8.98 5.81
CA HIS A 162 6.14 10.33 5.87
C HIS A 162 6.81 11.15 6.97
N HIS A 163 6.97 10.59 8.18
CA HIS A 163 7.66 11.21 9.31
C HIS A 163 9.14 11.57 9.00
N VAL A 164 9.93 10.63 8.47
CA VAL A 164 11.35 10.90 8.18
C VAL A 164 11.57 11.86 7.01
N LEU A 165 10.52 12.14 6.23
CA LEU A 165 10.53 13.13 5.15
C LEU A 165 10.11 14.53 5.59
N GLU A 166 9.71 14.72 6.84
CA GLU A 166 9.39 16.06 7.38
C GLU A 166 10.60 16.98 7.29
N GLY A 167 10.38 18.18 6.75
CA GLY A 167 11.44 19.16 6.55
C GLY A 167 12.46 18.84 5.46
N VAL A 168 12.30 17.71 4.74
CA VAL A 168 13.16 17.33 3.62
C VAL A 168 12.67 17.94 2.32
N THR A 169 13.55 18.61 1.57
CA THR A 169 13.22 19.16 0.25
C THR A 169 13.19 18.05 -0.82
N PRO A 170 12.17 18.01 -1.70
CA PRO A 170 12.14 17.10 -2.84
C PRO A 170 13.29 17.39 -3.82
N ARG A 171 13.71 16.37 -4.55
CA ARG A 171 14.69 16.48 -5.64
C ARG A 171 14.03 16.40 -7.02
#